data_aec4072d3e7ce2e805f5c46995cbb663
#
_entry.id   aec4072d3e7ce2e805f5c46995cbb663
#
_cell.length_a   1.000
_cell.length_b   1.000
_cell.length_c   1.000
_cell.angle_alpha   90.00
_cell.angle_beta   90.00
_cell.angle_gamma   90.00
#
_symmetry.space_group_name_H-M   'P 1'
#
loop_
_entity.id
_entity.type
_entity.pdbx_description
1 polymer ?
#
loop_
_entity_poly.entity_id
_entity_poly.type
_entity_poly.pdbx_seq_one_letter_code
_entity_poly.pdbx_strand_id
1 'polypeptide(L)' 'MKKYKVRIAGLGIEAVAIIPFDNEPNIEQVENNIAYYLNNNLMKVEANEFVSPDRYLITYEEVQVEL' A
#
# COMPACT_ATOMS: atom_id res chain seq x y z
N MET A 1 18.22 3.26 -1.62
CA MET A 1 16.77 3.11 -1.86
C MET A 1 16.17 2.34 -0.70
N LYS A 2 15.07 2.86 -0.16
CA LYS A 2 14.36 2.22 0.94
C LYS A 2 13.11 1.53 0.41
N LYS A 3 12.72 0.44 1.05
CA LYS A 3 11.50 -0.28 0.70
C LYS A 3 10.45 -0.06 1.77
N TYR A 4 9.22 0.18 1.35
CA TYR A 4 8.10 0.39 2.26
C TYR A 4 7.01 -0.63 1.99
N LYS A 5 6.46 -1.17 3.06
CA LYS A 5 5.25 -1.98 2.99
C LYS A 5 4.07 -1.02 2.99
N VAL A 6 3.36 -0.97 1.88
CA VAL A 6 2.22 -0.09 1.69
C VAL A 6 0.95 -0.93 1.71
N ARG A 7 -0.02 -0.50 2.49
CA ARG A 7 -1.28 -1.21 2.65
C ARG A 7 -2.43 -0.23 2.51
N ILE A 8 -3.40 -0.59 1.69
CA ILE A 8 -4.68 0.11 1.63
C ILE A 8 -5.77 -0.86 2.05
N ALA A 9 -6.59 -0.46 3.00
CA ALA A 9 -7.68 -1.28 3.52
C ALA A 9 -8.96 -0.46 3.56
N GLY A 10 -10.03 -1.01 3.03
CA GLY A 10 -11.33 -0.37 3.00
C GLY A 10 -12.16 -0.87 1.84
N LEU A 11 -13.40 -0.44 1.78
CA LEU A 11 -14.32 -0.81 0.70
C LEU A 11 -14.44 -2.34 0.51
N GLY A 12 -14.29 -3.08 1.62
CA GLY A 12 -14.39 -4.53 1.60
C GLY A 12 -13.16 -5.27 1.11
N ILE A 13 -12.06 -4.56 0.83
CA ILE A 13 -10.83 -5.17 0.35
C ILE A 13 -9.61 -4.70 1.14
N GLU A 14 -8.53 -5.44 1.00
CA GLU A 14 -7.22 -5.08 1.50
C GLU A 14 -6.19 -5.36 0.42
N ALA A 15 -5.34 -4.39 0.12
CA ALA A 15 -4.29 -4.54 -0.87
C ALA A 15 -2.94 -4.15 -0.25
N VAL A 16 -1.91 -4.93 -0.57
CA VAL A 16 -0.57 -4.76 0.00
C VAL A 16 0.47 -4.86 -1.10
N ALA A 17 1.50 -4.03 -1.00
CA ALA A 17 2.67 -4.14 -1.88
C ALA A 17 3.91 -3.63 -1.16
N ILE A 18 5.08 -4.09 -1.61
CA ILE A 18 6.36 -3.54 -1.18
C ILE A 18 6.82 -2.60 -2.29
N ILE A 19 6.92 -1.31 -1.96
CA ILE A 19 7.23 -0.27 -2.94
C ILE A 19 8.55 0.40 -2.57
N PRO A 20 9.50 0.49 -3.51
CA PRO A 20 10.75 1.21 -3.25
C PRO A 20 10.56 2.71 -3.42
N PHE A 21 11.17 3.48 -2.52
CA PHE A 21 11.25 4.94 -2.61
C PHE A 21 12.69 5.38 -2.36
N ASP A 22 13.12 6.43 -3.03
CA ASP A 22 14.47 6.97 -2.84
C ASP A 22 14.64 7.58 -1.45
N ASN A 23 13.60 8.25 -0.97
CA ASN A 23 13.57 8.87 0.35
C ASN A 23 12.25 8.51 1.03
N GLU A 24 12.09 8.88 2.30
CA GLU A 24 10.83 8.68 2.99
C GLU A 24 9.70 9.38 2.22
N PRO A 25 8.66 8.64 1.82
CA PRO A 25 7.58 9.23 1.03
C PRO A 25 6.62 10.02 1.90
N ASN A 26 5.89 10.96 1.28
CA ASN A 26 4.72 11.55 1.91
C ASN A 26 3.46 10.79 1.44
N ILE A 27 2.32 11.10 2.05
CA ILE A 27 1.08 10.38 1.76
C ILE A 27 0.65 10.53 0.29
N GLU A 28 0.89 11.69 -0.32
CA GLU A 28 0.55 11.90 -1.72
C GLU A 28 1.35 11.00 -2.65
N GLN A 29 2.66 10.85 -2.38
CA GLN A 29 3.50 9.94 -3.15
C GLN A 29 3.05 8.49 -2.99
N VAL A 30 2.68 8.10 -1.77
CA VAL A 30 2.17 6.76 -1.50
C VAL A 30 0.87 6.51 -2.27
N GLU A 31 -0.07 7.45 -2.24
CA GLU A 31 -1.33 7.32 -2.97
C GLU A 31 -1.13 7.18 -4.48
N ASN A 32 -0.25 7.99 -5.05
CA ASN A 32 0.06 7.92 -6.48
C ASN A 32 0.66 6.57 -6.87
N ASN A 33 1.53 6.03 -6.03
CA ASN A 33 2.12 4.73 -6.29
C ASN A 33 1.11 3.60 -6.11
N ILE A 34 0.21 3.70 -5.14
CA ILE A 34 -0.85 2.71 -4.98
C ILE A 34 -1.71 2.65 -6.25
N ALA A 35 -2.11 3.81 -6.78
CA ALA A 35 -2.91 3.87 -8.00
C ALA A 35 -2.19 3.17 -9.16
N TYR A 36 -0.92 3.46 -9.34
CA TYR A 36 -0.10 2.81 -10.37
C TYR A 36 -0.04 1.30 -10.17
N TYR A 37 0.23 0.86 -8.94
CA TYR A 37 0.37 -0.57 -8.64
C TYR A 37 -0.94 -1.32 -8.82
N LEU A 38 -2.07 -0.72 -8.42
CA LEU A 38 -3.38 -1.33 -8.63
C LEU A 38 -3.72 -1.45 -10.11
N ASN A 39 -3.46 -0.38 -10.88
CA ASN A 39 -3.77 -0.35 -12.31
C ASN A 39 -2.93 -1.36 -13.11
N ASN A 40 -1.77 -1.74 -12.60
CA ASN A 40 -0.86 -2.67 -13.26
C ASN A 40 -0.84 -4.06 -12.62
N ASN A 41 -1.77 -4.34 -11.73
CA ASN A 41 -1.88 -5.63 -11.03
C ASN A 41 -0.62 -6.00 -10.25
N LEU A 42 0.03 -5.00 -9.66
CA LEU A 42 1.26 -5.20 -8.90
C LEU A 42 1.03 -5.30 -7.39
N MET A 43 -0.20 -5.09 -6.92
CA MET A 43 -0.57 -5.26 -5.51
C MET A 43 -1.36 -6.54 -5.34
N LYS A 44 -1.10 -7.21 -4.22
CA LYS A 44 -1.90 -8.36 -3.82
C LYS A 44 -3.19 -7.84 -3.18
N VAL A 45 -4.32 -8.14 -3.80
CA VAL A 45 -5.64 -7.68 -3.35
C VAL A 45 -6.42 -8.86 -2.82
N GLU A 46 -6.99 -8.71 -1.63
CA GLU A 46 -7.80 -9.73 -0.99
C GLU A 46 -9.10 -9.12 -0.48
N ALA A 47 -10.18 -9.88 -0.52
CA ALA A 47 -11.44 -9.48 0.10
C ALA A 47 -11.28 -9.54 1.63
N ASN A 48 -11.79 -8.53 2.33
CA ASN A 48 -11.74 -8.49 3.78
C ASN A 48 -13.00 -7.80 4.31
N GLU A 49 -13.92 -8.58 4.83
CA GLU A 49 -15.20 -8.08 5.33
C GLU A 49 -15.07 -7.26 6.61
N PHE A 50 -13.93 -7.33 7.28
CA PHE A 50 -13.70 -6.60 8.53
C PHE A 50 -13.21 -5.17 8.31
N VAL A 51 -12.86 -4.79 7.07
CA VAL A 51 -12.48 -3.42 6.77
C VAL A 51 -13.72 -2.59 6.43
N SER A 52 -13.61 -1.27 6.64
CA SER A 52 -14.74 -0.37 6.44
C SER A 52 -15.27 -0.47 5.00
N PRO A 53 -16.61 -0.61 4.81
CA PRO A 53 -17.18 -0.61 3.47
C PRO A 53 -17.32 0.78 2.85
N ASP A 54 -17.19 1.84 3.65
CA ASP A 54 -17.51 3.22 3.20
C ASP A 54 -16.29 4.07 2.87
N ARG A 55 -15.13 3.66 3.35
CA ARG A 55 -13.90 4.46 3.19
C ARG A 55 -12.68 3.55 3.27
N TYR A 56 -11.53 4.11 2.95
CA TYR A 56 -10.27 3.37 3.01
C TYR A 56 -9.26 4.08 3.88
N LEU A 57 -8.30 3.31 4.38
CA LEU A 57 -7.17 3.81 5.14
C LEU A 57 -5.88 3.31 4.48
N ILE A 58 -4.94 4.22 4.27
CA ILE A 58 -3.63 3.89 3.73
C ILE A 58 -2.61 3.98 4.85
N THR A 59 -1.81 2.93 4.99
CA THR A 59 -0.68 2.90 5.93
C THR A 59 0.57 2.49 5.19
N TYR A 60 1.72 2.95 5.66
CA TYR A 60 3.01 2.56 5.10
C TYR A 60 4.06 2.58 6.19
N GLU A 61 5.01 1.65 6.08
CA GLU A 61 6.11 1.56 7.03
C GLU A 61 7.36 1.04 6.31
N GLU A 62 8.50 1.51 6.76
CA GLU A 62 9.78 1.05 6.19
C GLU A 62 10.00 -0.41 6.53
N VAL A 63 10.39 -1.19 5.54
CA VAL A 63 10.73 -2.59 5.71
C VAL A 63 12.23 -2.71 5.87
N GLN A 64 12.67 -3.28 6.97
CA GLN A 64 14.08 -3.55 7.18
C GLN A 64 14.43 -4.89 6.55
N VAL A 65 15.45 -4.86 5.71
CA VAL A 65 15.96 -6.07 5.10
C VAL A 65 17.05 -6.60 6.01
N GLU A 66 16.83 -7.79 6.57
CA GLU A 66 17.88 -8.49 7.30
C GLU A 66 18.68 -9.31 6.31
N LEU A 67 19.97 -9.11 6.36
CA LEU A 67 20.91 -9.88 5.55
C LEU A 67 21.43 -11.08 6.30
#